data_957369d97af5ef75fa992c65a485db32
#
_entry.id   957369d97af5ef75fa992c65a485db32
#
_cell.length_a   1.000
_cell.length_b   1.000
_cell.length_c   1.000
_cell.angle_alpha   90.00
_cell.angle_beta   90.00
_cell.angle_gamma   90.00
#
_symmetry.space_group_name_H-M   'P 1'
#
loop_
_entity.id
_entity.type
_entity.pdbx_description
1 polymer ?
#
loop_
_entity_poly.entity_id
_entity_poly.type
_entity_poly.pdbx_seq_one_letter_code
_entity_poly.pdbx_strand_id
1 'polypeptide(L)'
;HSVSAFCNAGIDILGDHSLCDYAVNPIINITTMLLIILSGIGFTVWFDVLENGRKVISREVPRRWWFTRLRLHSKLAVIMTALLIVSGTVFIFFAEYHNPQTLGGMDPGQKLLAAMFQSVTTRTAGFATISQGALHEESKLFCAILMFIGGSPGGTAGGVKTTTVAMLFL
;
A
#
# COMPACT_ATOMS: atom_id res chain seq x y z
N HIS A 1 11.26 -10.21 -8.38
CA HIS A 1 10.53 -9.34 -7.43
C HIS A 1 9.41 -8.55 -8.11
N SER A 2 9.64 -7.85 -9.23
CA SER A 2 8.62 -6.97 -9.85
C SER A 2 7.32 -7.71 -10.21
N VAL A 3 7.42 -8.91 -10.78
CA VAL A 3 6.23 -9.74 -11.10
C VAL A 3 5.52 -10.16 -9.81
N SER A 4 6.27 -10.63 -8.82
CA SER A 4 5.72 -11.03 -7.51
C SER A 4 5.07 -9.84 -6.78
N ALA A 5 5.67 -8.65 -6.82
CA ALA A 5 5.12 -7.44 -6.25
C ALA A 5 3.82 -7.01 -6.96
N PHE A 6 3.79 -7.07 -8.30
CA PHE A 6 2.59 -6.75 -9.07
C PHE A 6 1.47 -7.76 -8.88
N CYS A 7 1.79 -9.04 -8.67
CA CYS A 7 0.80 -10.08 -8.38
C CYS A 7 0.39 -10.14 -6.91
N ASN A 8 0.97 -9.32 -6.02
CA ASN A 8 0.81 -9.40 -4.55
C ASN A 8 1.05 -10.84 -4.03
N ALA A 9 2.06 -11.53 -4.59
CA ALA A 9 2.33 -12.93 -4.30
C ALA A 9 3.30 -13.13 -3.12
N GLY A 10 4.12 -12.12 -2.78
CA GLY A 10 5.11 -12.20 -1.69
C GLY A 10 6.24 -13.20 -1.93
N ILE A 11 6.34 -13.74 -3.15
CA ILE A 11 7.41 -14.68 -3.49
C ILE A 11 8.70 -13.90 -3.68
N ASP A 12 9.69 -14.27 -2.93
CA ASP A 12 10.96 -13.60 -2.80
C ASP A 12 12.09 -14.58 -3.13
N ILE A 13 13.14 -14.10 -3.77
CA ILE A 13 14.31 -14.88 -4.18
C ILE A 13 15.56 -14.53 -3.38
N LEU A 14 15.45 -13.64 -2.39
CA LEU A 14 16.57 -13.20 -1.54
C LEU A 14 16.71 -14.05 -0.27
N GLY A 15 15.84 -15.02 -0.06
CA GLY A 15 15.86 -15.91 1.10
C GLY A 15 15.19 -15.33 2.34
N ASP A 16 15.63 -15.74 3.52
CA ASP A 16 14.94 -15.51 4.80
C ASP A 16 14.83 -14.04 5.22
N HIS A 17 15.65 -13.16 4.62
CA HIS A 17 15.69 -11.74 4.98
C HIS A 17 14.85 -10.84 4.08
N SER A 18 14.23 -11.36 3.02
CA SER A 18 13.41 -10.60 2.07
C SER A 18 14.14 -9.32 1.59
N LEU A 19 13.50 -8.16 1.65
CA LEU A 19 14.07 -6.88 1.26
C LEU A 19 14.74 -6.11 2.43
N CYS A 20 15.03 -6.77 3.56
CA CYS A 20 15.61 -6.09 4.73
C CYS A 20 16.98 -5.45 4.42
N ASP A 21 17.80 -6.08 3.59
CA ASP A 21 19.11 -5.53 3.18
C ASP A 21 18.96 -4.26 2.32
N TYR A 22 17.79 -4.04 1.75
CA TYR A 22 17.45 -2.89 0.92
C TYR A 22 16.51 -1.90 1.62
N ALA A 23 16.32 -2.01 2.93
CA ALA A 23 15.40 -1.18 3.72
C ALA A 23 15.62 0.33 3.52
N VAL A 24 16.88 0.74 3.36
CA VAL A 24 17.26 2.15 3.16
C VAL A 24 17.33 2.59 1.69
N ASN A 25 17.13 1.68 0.73
CA ASN A 25 17.19 2.02 -0.69
C ASN A 25 15.84 2.56 -1.18
N PRO A 26 15.73 3.87 -1.47
CA PRO A 26 14.44 4.48 -1.81
C PRO A 26 13.91 3.99 -3.17
N ILE A 27 14.79 3.69 -4.13
CA ILE A 27 14.38 3.27 -5.47
C ILE A 27 13.67 1.92 -5.41
N ILE A 28 14.28 0.94 -4.74
CA ILE A 28 13.71 -0.41 -4.61
C ILE A 28 12.38 -0.34 -3.84
N ASN A 29 12.37 0.38 -2.71
CA ASN A 29 11.19 0.50 -1.87
C ASN A 29 10.02 1.19 -2.59
N ILE A 30 10.26 2.35 -3.19
CA ILE A 30 9.22 3.10 -3.91
C ILE A 30 8.70 2.30 -5.11
N THR A 31 9.59 1.66 -5.89
CA THR A 31 9.17 0.86 -7.04
C THR A 31 8.30 -0.32 -6.62
N THR A 32 8.72 -1.04 -5.57
CA THR A 32 7.95 -2.18 -5.04
C THR A 32 6.59 -1.74 -4.50
N MET A 33 6.55 -0.67 -3.70
CA MET A 33 5.30 -0.11 -3.19
C MET A 33 4.36 0.33 -4.30
N LEU A 34 4.88 1.00 -5.33
CA LEU A 34 4.07 1.41 -6.48
C LEU A 34 3.46 0.21 -7.19
N LEU A 35 4.23 -0.84 -7.46
CA LEU A 35 3.73 -2.07 -8.09
C LEU A 35 2.60 -2.70 -7.27
N ILE A 36 2.77 -2.82 -5.96
CA ILE A 36 1.77 -3.36 -5.03
C ILE A 36 0.49 -2.51 -5.04
N ILE A 37 0.62 -1.19 -4.94
CA ILE A 37 -0.52 -0.27 -4.92
C ILE A 37 -1.27 -0.32 -6.25
N LEU A 38 -0.54 -0.25 -7.37
CA LEU A 38 -1.11 -0.23 -8.71
C LEU A 38 -1.92 -1.50 -8.99
N SER A 39 -1.42 -2.65 -8.62
CA SER A 39 -2.11 -3.92 -8.80
C SER A 39 -3.28 -4.12 -7.82
N GLY A 40 -3.14 -3.64 -6.59
CA GLY A 40 -4.15 -3.76 -5.53
C GLY A 40 -5.38 -2.86 -5.72
N ILE A 41 -5.27 -1.78 -6.49
CA ILE A 41 -6.40 -0.86 -6.77
C ILE A 41 -7.47 -1.53 -7.66
N GLY A 42 -7.08 -2.44 -8.53
CA GLY A 42 -7.97 -3.16 -9.43
C GLY A 42 -8.09 -2.57 -10.83
N PHE A 43 -8.29 -3.46 -11.82
CA PHE A 43 -8.32 -3.08 -13.24
C PHE A 43 -9.50 -2.16 -13.61
N THR A 44 -10.63 -2.31 -12.94
CA THR A 44 -11.82 -1.47 -13.16
C THR A 44 -11.55 0.00 -12.86
N VAL A 45 -10.78 0.26 -11.80
CA VAL A 45 -10.36 1.62 -11.43
C VAL A 45 -9.37 2.17 -12.45
N TRP A 46 -8.45 1.32 -12.94
CA TRP A 46 -7.51 1.69 -13.99
C TRP A 46 -8.21 2.14 -15.26
N PHE A 47 -9.19 1.38 -15.75
CA PHE A 47 -9.95 1.77 -16.94
C PHE A 47 -10.66 3.11 -16.73
N ASP A 48 -11.28 3.32 -15.57
CA ASP A 48 -11.97 4.57 -15.25
C ASP A 48 -11.00 5.76 -15.19
N VAL A 49 -9.83 5.56 -14.56
CA VAL A 49 -8.77 6.58 -14.47
C VAL A 49 -8.21 6.93 -15.86
N LEU A 50 -7.93 5.93 -16.69
CA LEU A 50 -7.39 6.13 -18.03
C LEU A 50 -8.40 6.81 -18.96
N GLU A 51 -9.67 6.39 -18.93
CA GLU A 51 -10.75 7.00 -19.72
C GLU A 51 -10.95 8.47 -19.36
N ASN A 52 -11.06 8.78 -18.06
CA ASN A 52 -11.20 10.15 -17.62
C ASN A 52 -9.93 10.98 -17.83
N GLY A 53 -8.75 10.38 -17.66
CA GLY A 53 -7.47 11.02 -17.98
C GLY A 53 -7.37 11.43 -19.43
N ARG A 54 -7.79 10.56 -20.34
CA ARG A 54 -7.82 10.83 -21.78
C ARG A 54 -8.71 12.04 -22.11
N LYS A 55 -9.90 12.15 -21.51
CA LYS A 55 -10.81 13.28 -21.67
C LYS A 55 -10.23 14.60 -21.15
N VAL A 56 -9.41 14.55 -20.10
CA VAL A 56 -8.68 15.72 -19.57
C VAL A 56 -7.56 16.15 -20.52
N ILE A 57 -6.80 15.20 -21.08
CA ILE A 57 -5.73 15.48 -22.05
C ILE A 57 -6.32 16.06 -23.33
N SER A 58 -7.46 15.55 -23.81
CA SER A 58 -8.21 16.08 -24.96
C SER A 58 -8.89 17.44 -24.69
N ARG A 59 -8.68 18.04 -23.51
CA ARG A 59 -9.29 19.30 -23.08
C ARG A 59 -10.83 19.32 -23.06
N GLU A 60 -11.48 18.19 -23.12
CA GLU A 60 -12.95 18.06 -23.02
C GLU A 60 -13.45 18.35 -21.60
N VAL A 61 -12.57 18.17 -20.61
CA VAL A 61 -12.88 18.32 -19.19
C VAL A 61 -11.82 19.12 -18.46
N PRO A 62 -12.18 20.14 -17.65
CA PRO A 62 -11.25 20.87 -16.80
C PRO A 62 -10.56 19.93 -15.80
N ARG A 63 -9.26 20.08 -15.60
CA ARG A 63 -8.41 19.25 -14.75
C ARG A 63 -8.95 19.11 -13.30
N ARG A 64 -9.57 20.17 -12.78
CA ARG A 64 -10.16 20.19 -11.42
C ARG A 64 -11.37 19.26 -11.25
N TRP A 65 -12.04 18.86 -12.33
CA TRP A 65 -13.22 18.01 -12.30
C TRP A 65 -12.88 16.52 -12.54
N TRP A 66 -11.61 16.19 -12.74
CA TRP A 66 -11.15 14.84 -13.03
C TRP A 66 -11.63 13.82 -11.98
N PHE A 67 -11.36 14.11 -10.68
CA PHE A 67 -11.75 13.23 -9.58
C PHE A 67 -13.27 13.12 -9.42
N THR A 68 -14.01 14.22 -9.66
CA THR A 68 -15.47 14.24 -9.51
C THR A 68 -16.17 13.36 -10.54
N ARG A 69 -15.56 13.14 -11.71
CA ARG A 69 -16.13 12.31 -12.79
C ARG A 69 -15.81 10.83 -12.68
N LEU A 70 -14.89 10.43 -11.81
CA LEU A 70 -14.67 9.02 -11.52
C LEU A 70 -15.95 8.37 -11.00
N ARG A 71 -16.14 7.10 -11.35
CA ARG A 71 -17.25 6.29 -10.81
C ARG A 71 -17.16 6.20 -9.29
N LEU A 72 -18.29 6.04 -8.61
CA LEU A 72 -18.32 5.92 -7.14
C LEU A 72 -17.41 4.82 -6.63
N HIS A 73 -17.42 3.66 -7.29
CA HIS A 73 -16.53 2.54 -7.00
C HIS A 73 -15.05 2.94 -7.03
N SER A 74 -14.63 3.65 -8.08
CA SER A 74 -13.24 4.10 -8.23
C SER A 74 -12.83 5.12 -7.16
N LYS A 75 -13.73 6.03 -6.81
CA LYS A 75 -13.52 6.99 -5.71
C LYS A 75 -13.33 6.28 -4.39
N LEU A 76 -14.24 5.36 -4.04
CA LEU A 76 -14.14 4.59 -2.80
C LEU A 76 -12.85 3.77 -2.74
N ALA A 77 -12.50 3.09 -3.83
CA ALA A 77 -11.27 2.31 -3.92
C ALA A 77 -10.02 3.15 -3.67
N VAL A 78 -9.91 4.32 -4.31
CA VAL A 78 -8.75 5.22 -4.17
C VAL A 78 -8.71 5.85 -2.76
N ILE A 79 -9.84 6.35 -2.27
CA ILE A 79 -9.92 6.98 -0.94
C ILE A 79 -9.57 5.97 0.15
N MET A 80 -10.18 4.78 0.13
CA MET A 80 -9.92 3.74 1.13
C MET A 80 -8.47 3.25 1.07
N THR A 81 -7.90 3.10 -0.13
CA THR A 81 -6.49 2.75 -0.30
C THR A 81 -5.58 3.80 0.32
N ALA A 82 -5.81 5.08 0.02
CA ALA A 82 -5.02 6.17 0.59
C ALA A 82 -5.17 6.25 2.12
N LEU A 83 -6.40 6.13 2.63
CA LEU A 83 -6.69 6.16 4.07
C LEU A 83 -5.96 5.03 4.81
N LEU A 84 -6.03 3.81 4.30
CA LEU A 84 -5.37 2.64 4.92
C LEU A 84 -3.84 2.78 4.89
N ILE A 85 -3.26 3.26 3.77
CA ILE A 85 -1.81 3.48 3.68
C ILE A 85 -1.37 4.57 4.66
N VAL A 86 -2.07 5.70 4.69
CA VAL A 86 -1.70 6.82 5.57
C VAL A 86 -1.87 6.43 7.05
N SER A 87 -3.00 5.84 7.43
CA SER A 87 -3.24 5.42 8.82
C SER A 87 -2.22 4.36 9.27
N GLY A 88 -1.91 3.38 8.40
CA GLY A 88 -0.89 2.37 8.67
C GLY A 88 0.50 2.97 8.81
N THR A 89 0.88 3.87 7.90
CA THR A 89 2.18 4.55 7.95
C THR A 89 2.33 5.36 9.24
N VAL A 90 1.31 6.16 9.58
CA VAL A 90 1.33 7.00 10.78
C VAL A 90 1.43 6.13 12.04
N PHE A 91 0.60 5.10 12.14
CA PHE A 91 0.60 4.21 13.29
C PHE A 91 1.95 3.51 13.47
N ILE A 92 2.47 2.86 12.42
CA ILE A 92 3.74 2.13 12.48
C ILE A 92 4.91 3.09 12.75
N PHE A 93 4.92 4.27 12.14
CA PHE A 93 5.94 5.27 12.37
C PHE A 93 6.04 5.68 13.84
N PHE A 94 4.92 5.94 14.52
CA PHE A 94 4.93 6.33 15.93
C PHE A 94 5.18 5.14 16.87
N ALA A 95 4.57 4.00 16.61
CA ALA A 95 4.71 2.81 17.45
C ALA A 95 6.15 2.26 17.43
N GLU A 96 6.80 2.24 16.26
CA GLU A 96 8.14 1.67 16.09
C GLU A 96 9.27 2.71 16.14
N TYR A 97 8.97 3.98 16.35
CA TYR A 97 9.93 5.08 16.25
C TYR A 97 11.19 4.88 17.09
N HIS A 98 11.04 4.34 18.30
CA HIS A 98 12.13 4.11 19.25
C HIS A 98 12.61 2.65 19.33
N ASN A 99 12.01 1.75 18.54
CA ASN A 99 12.37 0.35 18.55
C ASN A 99 13.73 0.12 17.85
N PRO A 100 14.81 -0.21 18.57
CA PRO A 100 16.15 -0.32 18.00
C PRO A 100 16.30 -1.50 17.03
N GLN A 101 15.39 -2.49 17.09
CA GLN A 101 15.42 -3.67 16.23
C GLN A 101 14.66 -3.47 14.90
N THR A 102 13.91 -2.37 14.77
CA THR A 102 13.13 -2.06 13.56
C THR A 102 13.53 -0.70 12.99
N LEU A 103 12.96 0.40 13.49
CA LEU A 103 13.19 1.75 12.97
C LEU A 103 14.24 2.55 13.74
N GLY A 104 14.60 2.17 14.99
CA GLY A 104 15.37 3.01 15.91
C GLY A 104 16.74 3.48 15.40
N GLY A 105 17.42 2.65 14.61
CA GLY A 105 18.74 2.97 14.04
C GLY A 105 18.74 3.75 12.72
N MET A 106 17.56 4.13 12.20
CA MET A 106 17.42 4.78 10.89
C MET A 106 17.25 6.29 11.03
N ASP A 107 17.62 7.03 9.98
CA ASP A 107 17.32 8.46 9.86
C ASP A 107 15.79 8.69 9.75
N PRO A 108 15.25 9.86 10.14
CA PRO A 108 13.80 10.13 10.11
C PRO A 108 13.16 9.90 8.73
N GLY A 109 13.87 10.21 7.65
CA GLY A 109 13.39 9.94 6.28
C GLY A 109 13.33 8.45 5.95
N GLN A 110 14.32 7.69 6.41
CA GLN A 110 14.35 6.23 6.25
C GLN A 110 13.28 5.54 7.11
N LYS A 111 13.05 6.03 8.33
CA LYS A 111 11.96 5.57 9.20
C LYS A 111 10.60 5.72 8.53
N LEU A 112 10.36 6.89 7.92
CA LEU A 112 9.12 7.14 7.21
C LEU A 112 8.95 6.20 5.99
N LEU A 113 10.04 5.99 5.23
CA LEU A 113 10.04 5.09 4.07
C LEU A 113 9.74 3.65 4.49
N ALA A 114 10.39 3.16 5.55
CA ALA A 114 10.19 1.81 6.06
C ALA A 114 8.78 1.62 6.67
N ALA A 115 8.27 2.61 7.41
CA ALA A 115 6.91 2.58 7.94
C ALA A 115 5.86 2.60 6.81
N MET A 116 6.08 3.39 5.76
CA MET A 116 5.21 3.41 4.57
C MET A 116 5.27 2.07 3.84
N PHE A 117 6.45 1.50 3.67
CA PHE A 117 6.61 0.17 3.06
C PHE A 117 5.86 -0.89 3.86
N GLN A 118 6.01 -0.91 5.19
CA GLN A 118 5.31 -1.84 6.06
C GLN A 118 3.79 -1.70 5.95
N SER A 119 3.27 -0.48 5.89
CA SER A 119 1.84 -0.23 5.69
C SER A 119 1.32 -0.74 4.33
N VAL A 120 2.12 -0.60 3.27
CA VAL A 120 1.76 -1.08 1.93
C VAL A 120 1.83 -2.60 1.85
N THR A 121 2.89 -3.22 2.39
CA THR A 121 3.10 -4.67 2.29
C THR A 121 2.07 -5.48 3.08
N THR A 122 1.55 -4.95 4.20
CA THR A 122 0.48 -5.61 4.97
C THR A 122 -0.81 -5.76 4.19
N ARG A 123 -0.99 -5.04 3.09
CA ARG A 123 -2.14 -5.21 2.20
C ARG A 123 -1.97 -6.40 1.23
N THR A 124 -1.56 -7.53 1.79
CA THR A 124 -1.42 -8.85 1.16
C THR A 124 -0.28 -8.99 0.16
N ALA A 125 0.77 -8.14 0.24
CA ALA A 125 1.92 -8.24 -0.65
C ALA A 125 2.98 -9.23 -0.19
N GLY A 126 3.31 -9.28 1.12
CA GLY A 126 4.17 -10.30 1.72
C GLY A 126 5.67 -10.00 1.75
N PHE A 127 6.14 -8.85 1.26
CA PHE A 127 7.55 -8.44 1.36
C PHE A 127 7.85 -7.78 2.70
N ALA A 128 9.09 -7.92 3.18
CA ALA A 128 9.54 -7.31 4.43
C ALA A 128 10.81 -6.50 4.23
N THR A 129 10.82 -5.25 4.71
CA THR A 129 12.01 -4.39 4.79
C THR A 129 12.50 -4.22 6.22
N ILE A 130 11.71 -4.63 7.20
CA ILE A 130 12.04 -4.67 8.62
C ILE A 130 11.69 -6.04 9.18
N SER A 131 12.39 -6.46 10.24
CA SER A 131 12.13 -7.76 10.87
C SER A 131 10.72 -7.81 11.47
N GLN A 132 9.85 -8.66 10.92
CA GLN A 132 8.47 -8.81 11.38
C GLN A 132 8.38 -9.36 12.80
N GLY A 133 9.33 -10.22 13.19
CA GLY A 133 9.43 -10.77 14.54
C GLY A 133 9.76 -9.73 15.61
N ALA A 134 10.48 -8.68 15.23
CA ALA A 134 10.97 -7.63 16.12
C ALA A 134 9.99 -6.46 16.31
N LEU A 135 8.84 -6.48 15.63
CA LEU A 135 7.77 -5.48 15.82
C LEU A 135 7.17 -5.60 17.23
N HIS A 136 6.76 -4.45 17.79
CA HIS A 136 5.95 -4.42 19.02
C HIS A 136 4.61 -5.15 18.82
N GLU A 137 4.04 -5.68 19.90
CA GLU A 137 2.80 -6.45 19.84
C GLU A 137 1.62 -5.61 19.32
N GLU A 138 1.58 -4.32 19.66
CA GLU A 138 0.57 -3.39 19.17
C GLU A 138 0.70 -3.22 17.63
N SER A 139 1.93 -3.15 17.13
CA SER A 139 2.21 -3.05 15.69
C SER A 139 1.81 -4.33 14.97
N LYS A 140 2.07 -5.50 15.53
CA LYS A 140 1.65 -6.79 15.00
C LYS A 140 0.14 -6.90 14.91
N LEU A 141 -0.57 -6.53 15.98
CA LEU A 141 -2.03 -6.52 16.00
C LEU A 141 -2.61 -5.58 14.95
N PHE A 142 -2.06 -4.37 14.85
CA PHE A 142 -2.51 -3.40 13.85
C PHE A 142 -2.23 -3.88 12.41
N CYS A 143 -1.06 -4.46 12.16
CA CYS A 143 -0.74 -5.09 10.88
C CYS A 143 -1.74 -6.22 10.54
N ALA A 144 -2.13 -7.05 11.51
CA ALA A 144 -3.13 -8.10 11.31
C ALA A 144 -4.49 -7.52 10.89
N ILE A 145 -4.92 -6.40 11.46
CA ILE A 145 -6.14 -5.69 11.06
C ILE A 145 -6.01 -5.17 9.62
N LEU A 146 -4.86 -4.57 9.26
CA LEU A 146 -4.61 -4.11 7.89
C LEU A 146 -4.58 -5.27 6.89
N MET A 147 -4.02 -6.42 7.27
CA MET A 147 -4.01 -7.63 6.44
C MET A 147 -5.40 -8.18 6.18
N PHE A 148 -6.31 -8.07 7.15
CA PHE A 148 -7.71 -8.45 6.97
C PHE A 148 -8.42 -7.58 5.92
N ILE A 149 -8.09 -6.28 5.85
CA ILE A 149 -8.60 -5.33 4.85
C ILE A 149 -7.66 -5.33 3.65
N GLY A 150 -7.91 -6.19 2.68
CA GLY A 150 -7.07 -6.35 1.50
C GLY A 150 -7.24 -5.25 0.45
N GLY A 151 -7.14 -5.63 -0.83
CA GLY A 151 -7.25 -4.71 -1.96
C GLY A 151 -8.67 -4.42 -2.41
N SER A 152 -8.78 -3.66 -3.50
CA SER A 152 -10.07 -3.33 -4.13
C SER A 152 -10.55 -4.48 -5.04
N PRO A 153 -11.86 -4.54 -5.34
CA PRO A 153 -12.38 -5.53 -6.28
C PRO A 153 -11.71 -5.44 -7.66
N GLY A 154 -11.37 -6.61 -8.22
CA GLY A 154 -10.64 -6.69 -9.49
C GLY A 154 -9.15 -6.40 -9.38
N GLY A 155 -8.60 -6.24 -8.17
CA GLY A 155 -7.17 -6.21 -7.91
C GLY A 155 -6.61 -7.59 -7.59
N THR A 156 -5.28 -7.71 -7.58
CA THR A 156 -4.56 -8.96 -7.26
C THR A 156 -4.48 -9.24 -5.76
N ALA A 157 -4.74 -8.25 -4.92
CA ALA A 157 -4.69 -8.38 -3.47
C ALA A 157 -5.85 -9.22 -2.91
N GLY A 158 -5.56 -10.05 -1.90
CA GLY A 158 -6.53 -10.86 -1.16
C GLY A 158 -7.35 -10.07 -0.13
N GLY A 159 -7.85 -10.75 0.89
CA GLY A 159 -8.58 -10.14 2.02
C GLY A 159 -9.98 -9.62 1.70
N VAL A 160 -10.62 -9.02 2.71
CA VAL A 160 -11.92 -8.35 2.56
C VAL A 160 -11.73 -7.12 1.69
N LYS A 161 -12.56 -6.97 0.66
CA LYS A 161 -12.39 -5.88 -0.30
C LYS A 161 -12.64 -4.51 0.35
N THR A 162 -11.81 -3.53 -0.01
CA THR A 162 -11.89 -2.16 0.53
C THR A 162 -13.28 -1.55 0.36
N THR A 163 -13.96 -1.82 -0.75
CA THR A 163 -15.34 -1.35 -0.99
C THR A 163 -16.35 -2.00 -0.05
N THR A 164 -16.18 -3.28 0.31
CA THR A 164 -17.03 -3.96 1.28
C THR A 164 -16.91 -3.33 2.66
N VAL A 165 -15.66 -3.06 3.07
CA VAL A 165 -15.40 -2.38 4.34
C VAL A 165 -16.01 -0.96 4.33
N ALA A 166 -15.82 -0.22 3.23
CA ALA A 166 -16.40 1.13 3.10
C ALA A 166 -17.94 1.12 3.20
N MET A 167 -18.60 0.12 2.61
CA MET A 167 -20.07 -0.02 2.69
C MET A 167 -20.59 -0.39 4.08
N LEU A 168 -19.74 -0.97 4.92
CA LEU A 168 -20.10 -1.33 6.30
C LEU A 168 -20.12 -0.09 7.22
N PHE A 169 -19.40 0.97 6.84
CA PHE A 169 -19.29 2.23 7.60
C PHE A 169 -20.16 3.37 7.00
N LEU A 170 -20.84 3.14 5.88
CA LEU A 170 -21.77 4.08 5.25
C LEU A 170 -23.21 3.73 5.60
#